data_42dba521dab0f819a0a484f32d0082b1
#
_entry.id   42dba521dab0f819a0a484f32d0082b1
#
_cell.length_a   1.000
_cell.length_b   1.000
_cell.length_c   1.000
_cell.angle_alpha   90.00
_cell.angle_beta   90.00
_cell.angle_gamma   90.00
#
_symmetry.space_group_name_H-M   'P 1'
#
loop_
_entity.id
_entity.type
_entity.pdbx_description
1 polymer ?
#
loop_
_entity_poly.entity_id
_entity_poly.type
_entity_poly.pdbx_seq_one_letter_code
_entity_poly.pdbx_strand_id
1 'polypeptide(L)'
;MKIAVINGSPKGQNSITLQSLKYLAKLHPEHEFRELDAGRKTVVLERDFAEAMEILEWCDSIIFSFPVYTFIAPAQLHRFIEMMFEREVKVKGKFATSITTSKHFYDVTAHKYVEENALDLGLKYVKGHSADMDDLTKPAGREELEKFFDYFIWCIENNIHEEKKESPAAYIQAPATLPERKENAEKGGDVVIITDCTDENSNLYRMIERFREKLPYKTRIFNISEFPFRGGCLGCFNCAVSGKCIYNDNFDTTLRESIQIADAIVYAFDIKYHSFGSRFKMYNDRNFCNGHRTVTVGMPVGYLVSGAYSGEDNVRMIVEGRAEVGRNFLAGVATDESPYSVTDGDTCLAETQSPHGSGAFSSIYCRSASSLPEERGLSDTSANMTSTDIRIDELAKKLAYALDNKLIVAQNFLGVGGMKIFRDLIYQMRGMMRADHKFYKKGGYYNDFPQKHWKQSLLMYLVGFMLGNEKIKKKIGNNMNEGMLMPYKKVLSSVDKDKA
;
A
#
# COMPACT_ATOMS: atom_id res chain seq x y z
N MET A 1 15.07 -33.02 -1.34
CA MET A 1 13.99 -32.27 -2.01
C MET A 1 14.60 -31.20 -2.91
N LYS A 2 13.92 -30.88 -4.01
CA LYS A 2 14.32 -29.87 -4.99
C LYS A 2 13.60 -28.55 -4.71
N ILE A 3 14.36 -27.50 -4.41
CA ILE A 3 13.82 -26.20 -3.99
C ILE A 3 14.20 -25.13 -5.02
N ALA A 4 13.21 -24.54 -5.67
CA ALA A 4 13.42 -23.36 -6.51
C ALA A 4 13.43 -22.09 -5.65
N VAL A 5 14.48 -21.29 -5.74
CA VAL A 5 14.57 -19.99 -5.11
C VAL A 5 14.31 -18.90 -6.16
N ILE A 6 13.14 -18.27 -6.09
CA ILE A 6 12.78 -17.15 -6.96
C ILE A 6 13.29 -15.86 -6.33
N ASN A 7 14.46 -15.40 -6.77
CA ASN A 7 15.05 -14.16 -6.30
C ASN A 7 14.41 -12.97 -7.00
N GLY A 8 13.39 -12.38 -6.35
CA GLY A 8 12.66 -11.20 -6.84
C GLY A 8 13.37 -9.86 -6.60
N SER A 9 14.57 -9.88 -6.02
CA SER A 9 15.32 -8.68 -5.74
C SER A 9 16.00 -8.12 -6.99
N PRO A 10 15.85 -6.82 -7.31
CA PRO A 10 16.58 -6.19 -8.42
C PRO A 10 18.10 -6.15 -8.21
N LYS A 11 18.58 -6.44 -7.00
CA LYS A 11 20.02 -6.52 -6.68
C LYS A 11 20.66 -7.86 -7.08
N GLY A 12 19.87 -8.84 -7.49
CA GLY A 12 20.35 -10.16 -7.86
C GLY A 12 21.19 -10.79 -6.76
N GLN A 13 22.39 -11.25 -7.07
CA GLN A 13 23.33 -11.90 -6.14
C GLN A 13 23.70 -11.04 -4.93
N ASN A 14 23.54 -9.72 -5.01
CA ASN A 14 23.80 -8.76 -3.93
C ASN A 14 22.55 -8.53 -3.04
N SER A 15 21.49 -9.29 -3.23
CA SER A 15 20.31 -9.25 -2.35
C SER A 15 20.64 -9.74 -0.95
N ILE A 16 20.27 -8.96 0.07
CA ILE A 16 20.39 -9.36 1.48
C ILE A 16 19.47 -10.56 1.74
N THR A 17 18.23 -10.51 1.25
CA THR A 17 17.28 -11.63 1.41
C THR A 17 17.81 -12.93 0.84
N LEU A 18 18.45 -12.88 -0.32
CA LEU A 18 19.07 -14.07 -0.92
C LEU A 18 20.16 -14.69 -0.05
N GLN A 19 20.88 -13.90 0.77
CA GLN A 19 21.90 -14.45 1.66
C GLN A 19 21.29 -15.40 2.71
N SER A 20 20.04 -15.16 3.14
CA SER A 20 19.31 -16.08 4.02
C SER A 20 19.11 -17.44 3.36
N LEU A 21 18.77 -17.48 2.05
CA LEU A 21 18.61 -18.74 1.30
C LEU A 21 19.95 -19.44 1.09
N LYS A 22 21.02 -18.69 0.81
CA LYS A 22 22.38 -19.26 0.71
C LYS A 22 22.89 -19.83 2.04
N TYR A 23 22.47 -19.22 3.15
CA TYR A 23 22.75 -19.75 4.49
C TYR A 23 22.03 -21.09 4.70
N LEU A 24 20.71 -21.15 4.44
CA LEU A 24 19.93 -22.37 4.54
C LEU A 24 20.46 -23.48 3.63
N ALA A 25 20.80 -23.17 2.37
CA ALA A 25 21.37 -24.14 1.45
C ALA A 25 22.70 -24.76 1.94
N LYS A 26 23.47 -24.01 2.73
CA LYS A 26 24.70 -24.56 3.34
C LYS A 26 24.44 -25.43 4.57
N LEU A 27 23.40 -25.13 5.32
CA LEU A 27 23.01 -25.92 6.51
C LEU A 27 22.29 -27.22 6.12
N HIS A 28 21.58 -27.22 4.98
CA HIS A 28 20.75 -28.33 4.51
C HIS A 28 21.26 -28.90 3.17
N PRO A 29 22.46 -29.46 3.12
CA PRO A 29 23.05 -30.02 1.89
C PRO A 29 22.28 -31.24 1.34
N GLU A 30 21.37 -31.81 2.10
CA GLU A 30 20.44 -32.89 1.69
C GLU A 30 19.34 -32.37 0.74
N HIS A 31 19.15 -31.06 0.62
CA HIS A 31 18.22 -30.44 -0.32
C HIS A 31 18.98 -29.79 -1.48
N GLU A 32 18.44 -29.90 -2.69
CA GLU A 32 19.00 -29.27 -3.87
C GLU A 32 18.31 -27.90 -4.10
N PHE A 33 19.08 -26.82 -4.00
CA PHE A 33 18.58 -25.45 -4.25
C PHE A 33 19.02 -24.97 -5.63
N ARG A 34 18.06 -24.51 -6.45
CA ARG A 34 18.35 -23.78 -7.69
C ARG A 34 17.77 -22.37 -7.64
N GLU A 35 18.58 -21.38 -7.95
CA GLU A 35 18.19 -19.98 -7.95
C GLU A 35 17.79 -19.52 -9.36
N LEU A 36 16.65 -18.83 -9.45
CA LEU A 36 16.25 -18.03 -10.59
C LEU A 36 16.34 -16.55 -10.22
N ASP A 37 17.19 -15.79 -10.87
CA ASP A 37 17.37 -14.34 -10.64
C ASP A 37 16.27 -13.53 -11.36
N ALA A 38 15.02 -13.69 -10.93
CA ALA A 38 13.84 -13.11 -11.56
C ALA A 38 13.85 -11.58 -11.50
N GLY A 39 14.31 -11.00 -10.37
CA GLY A 39 14.32 -9.56 -10.17
C GLY A 39 15.29 -8.81 -11.07
N ARG A 40 16.44 -9.41 -11.39
CA ARG A 40 17.45 -8.78 -12.26
C ARG A 40 17.28 -9.13 -13.73
N LYS A 41 16.78 -10.33 -14.00
CA LYS A 41 16.62 -10.84 -15.37
C LYS A 41 15.24 -10.54 -15.97
N THR A 42 14.40 -9.70 -15.35
CA THR A 42 13.01 -9.46 -15.77
C THR A 42 12.88 -9.26 -17.29
N VAL A 43 13.68 -8.36 -17.89
CA VAL A 43 13.62 -8.08 -19.34
C VAL A 43 14.06 -9.28 -20.19
N VAL A 44 14.97 -10.11 -19.69
CA VAL A 44 15.40 -11.35 -20.38
C VAL A 44 14.27 -12.37 -20.32
N LEU A 45 13.64 -12.53 -19.15
CA LEU A 45 12.54 -13.47 -18.94
C LEU A 45 11.27 -13.08 -19.70
N GLU A 46 11.03 -11.80 -19.95
CA GLU A 46 9.96 -11.34 -20.83
C GLU A 46 10.11 -11.86 -22.28
N ARG A 47 11.35 -11.95 -22.75
CA ARG A 47 11.67 -12.41 -24.11
C ARG A 47 11.76 -13.92 -24.20
N ASP A 48 12.38 -14.52 -23.22
CA ASP A 48 12.59 -15.97 -23.16
C ASP A 48 12.40 -16.46 -21.71
N PHE A 49 11.33 -17.19 -21.48
CA PHE A 49 10.95 -17.73 -20.19
C PHE A 49 11.40 -19.17 -19.96
N ALA A 50 12.20 -19.75 -20.89
CA ALA A 50 12.56 -21.17 -20.85
C ALA A 50 13.35 -21.55 -19.57
N GLU A 51 14.31 -20.74 -19.14
CA GLU A 51 15.05 -20.96 -17.87
C GLU A 51 14.10 -21.03 -16.67
N ALA A 52 13.09 -20.15 -16.63
CA ALA A 52 12.11 -20.14 -15.54
C ALA A 52 11.21 -21.37 -15.60
N MET A 53 10.73 -21.76 -16.79
CA MET A 53 9.93 -22.98 -16.97
C MET A 53 10.68 -24.21 -16.50
N GLU A 54 11.94 -24.38 -16.91
CA GLU A 54 12.77 -25.52 -16.51
C GLU A 54 12.89 -25.61 -14.97
N ILE A 55 13.20 -24.50 -14.30
CA ILE A 55 13.37 -24.48 -12.84
C ILE A 55 12.03 -24.73 -12.13
N LEU A 56 10.95 -24.12 -12.60
CA LEU A 56 9.62 -24.28 -12.01
C LEU A 56 9.05 -25.68 -12.22
N GLU A 57 9.34 -26.36 -13.33
CA GLU A 57 8.96 -27.75 -13.56
C GLU A 57 9.82 -28.72 -12.74
N TRP A 58 11.12 -28.44 -12.62
CA TRP A 58 12.08 -29.28 -11.92
C TRP A 58 11.84 -29.36 -10.40
N CYS A 59 11.39 -28.30 -9.76
CA CYS A 59 11.32 -28.22 -8.30
C CYS A 59 10.13 -28.97 -7.69
N ASP A 60 10.26 -29.35 -6.42
CA ASP A 60 9.18 -29.86 -5.56
C ASP A 60 8.51 -28.69 -4.79
N SER A 61 9.29 -27.67 -4.46
CA SER A 61 8.81 -26.49 -3.72
C SER A 61 9.48 -25.21 -4.22
N ILE A 62 8.83 -24.07 -3.93
CA ILE A 62 9.24 -22.72 -4.37
C ILE A 62 9.39 -21.80 -3.16
N ILE A 63 10.51 -21.09 -3.06
CA ILE A 63 10.70 -20.03 -2.08
C ILE A 63 10.87 -18.69 -2.80
N PHE A 64 9.90 -17.79 -2.64
CA PHE A 64 9.98 -16.42 -3.13
C PHE A 64 10.85 -15.59 -2.17
N SER A 65 11.98 -15.07 -2.65
CA SER A 65 12.97 -14.32 -1.87
C SER A 65 13.05 -12.88 -2.36
N PHE A 66 12.66 -11.90 -1.55
CA PHE A 66 12.62 -10.51 -2.01
C PHE A 66 12.63 -9.49 -0.86
N PRO A 67 13.14 -8.26 -1.11
CA PRO A 67 12.97 -7.14 -0.17
C PRO A 67 11.58 -6.53 -0.31
N VAL A 68 11.06 -5.94 0.77
CA VAL A 68 9.82 -5.15 0.68
C VAL A 68 10.13 -3.77 0.09
N TYR A 69 9.47 -3.43 -1.01
CA TYR A 69 9.58 -2.11 -1.66
C TYR A 69 8.22 -1.43 -1.75
N THR A 70 8.14 -0.21 -1.28
CA THR A 70 6.95 0.65 -1.42
C THR A 70 5.67 -0.12 -1.06
N PHE A 71 5.59 -0.59 0.19
CA PHE A 71 4.46 -1.31 0.80
C PHE A 71 4.24 -2.76 0.36
N ILE A 72 4.96 -3.30 -0.64
CA ILE A 72 4.67 -4.63 -1.21
C ILE A 72 5.94 -5.19 -1.87
N ALA A 73 5.86 -6.30 -2.59
CA ALA A 73 6.97 -6.87 -3.37
C ALA A 73 7.47 -5.90 -4.46
N PRO A 74 8.75 -5.97 -4.90
CA PRO A 74 9.28 -5.13 -5.97
C PRO A 74 8.55 -5.33 -7.30
N ALA A 75 8.51 -4.29 -8.14
CA ALA A 75 7.88 -4.35 -9.47
C ALA A 75 8.40 -5.50 -10.35
N GLN A 76 9.66 -5.85 -10.20
CA GLN A 76 10.28 -6.96 -10.93
C GLN A 76 9.68 -8.32 -10.53
N LEU A 77 9.39 -8.52 -9.24
CA LEU A 77 8.71 -9.73 -8.79
C LEU A 77 7.24 -9.74 -9.22
N HIS A 78 6.57 -8.58 -9.19
CA HIS A 78 5.22 -8.46 -9.75
C HIS A 78 5.21 -8.93 -11.21
N ARG A 79 6.13 -8.42 -12.02
CA ARG A 79 6.21 -8.81 -13.43
C ARG A 79 6.50 -10.30 -13.62
N PHE A 80 7.35 -10.88 -12.78
CA PHE A 80 7.63 -12.31 -12.82
C PHE A 80 6.37 -13.14 -12.51
N ILE A 81 5.60 -12.74 -11.48
CA ILE A 81 4.34 -13.43 -11.13
C ILE A 81 3.32 -13.29 -12.27
N GLU A 82 3.17 -12.10 -12.86
CA GLU A 82 2.33 -11.90 -14.06
C GLU A 82 2.74 -12.87 -15.18
N MET A 83 4.05 -13.01 -15.46
CA MET A 83 4.53 -13.96 -16.46
C MET A 83 4.24 -15.42 -16.10
N MET A 84 4.24 -15.79 -14.81
CA MET A 84 3.82 -17.13 -14.40
C MET A 84 2.37 -17.43 -14.83
N PHE A 85 1.47 -16.48 -14.69
CA PHE A 85 0.08 -16.61 -15.18
C PHE A 85 0.00 -16.57 -16.71
N GLU A 86 0.63 -15.60 -17.35
CA GLU A 86 0.64 -15.41 -18.81
C GLU A 86 1.21 -16.63 -19.56
N ARG A 87 2.16 -17.34 -18.96
CA ARG A 87 2.82 -18.53 -19.52
C ARG A 87 2.22 -19.84 -19.02
N GLU A 88 1.15 -19.79 -18.22
CA GLU A 88 0.43 -20.96 -17.72
C GLU A 88 1.36 -22.00 -17.07
N VAL A 89 2.24 -21.53 -16.16
CA VAL A 89 3.26 -22.39 -15.52
C VAL A 89 2.65 -23.58 -14.78
N LYS A 90 3.23 -24.75 -14.90
CA LYS A 90 2.75 -25.99 -14.28
C LYS A 90 3.29 -26.18 -12.86
N VAL A 91 2.76 -25.40 -11.92
CA VAL A 91 3.21 -25.45 -10.52
C VAL A 91 2.14 -25.95 -9.54
N LYS A 92 0.95 -26.26 -10.02
CA LYS A 92 -0.18 -26.71 -9.20
C LYS A 92 0.20 -27.90 -8.29
N GLY A 93 -0.13 -27.78 -7.01
CA GLY A 93 0.11 -28.80 -5.99
C GLY A 93 1.53 -28.81 -5.41
N LYS A 94 2.47 -28.03 -5.94
CA LYS A 94 3.79 -27.83 -5.33
C LYS A 94 3.66 -26.91 -4.11
N PHE A 95 4.56 -27.08 -3.15
CA PHE A 95 4.60 -26.19 -1.99
C PHE A 95 5.27 -24.86 -2.31
N ALA A 96 4.85 -23.80 -1.62
CA ALA A 96 5.48 -22.49 -1.74
C ALA A 96 5.51 -21.74 -0.40
N THR A 97 6.49 -20.88 -0.25
CA THR A 97 6.59 -19.91 0.85
C THR A 97 7.33 -18.66 0.40
N SER A 98 7.44 -17.66 1.28
CA SER A 98 8.22 -16.45 1.01
C SER A 98 9.14 -16.08 2.16
N ILE A 99 10.32 -15.55 1.83
CA ILE A 99 11.25 -14.94 2.78
C ILE A 99 11.48 -13.50 2.35
N THR A 100 11.26 -12.56 3.28
CA THR A 100 11.46 -11.13 3.01
C THR A 100 12.48 -10.51 3.95
N THR A 101 13.06 -9.39 3.52
CA THR A 101 13.83 -8.49 4.40
C THR A 101 13.33 -7.07 4.27
N SER A 102 13.13 -6.40 5.42
CA SER A 102 12.67 -5.02 5.48
C SER A 102 13.01 -4.40 6.83
N LYS A 103 12.42 -3.24 7.13
CA LYS A 103 12.29 -2.71 8.50
C LYS A 103 10.88 -2.97 9.05
N HIS A 104 10.27 -4.10 8.66
CA HIS A 104 8.91 -4.51 9.02
C HIS A 104 7.82 -3.49 8.63
N PHE A 105 8.16 -2.60 7.70
CA PHE A 105 7.24 -1.60 7.19
C PHE A 105 6.42 -2.19 6.05
N TYR A 106 5.17 -2.55 6.33
CA TYR A 106 4.26 -3.20 5.38
C TYR A 106 4.76 -4.53 4.79
N ASP A 107 5.50 -5.31 5.55
CA ASP A 107 5.87 -6.67 5.17
C ASP A 107 4.65 -7.60 5.09
N VAL A 108 3.63 -7.38 5.93
CA VAL A 108 2.36 -8.11 5.87
C VAL A 108 1.71 -8.06 4.48
N THR A 109 1.62 -6.89 3.86
CA THR A 109 1.06 -6.73 2.50
C THR A 109 1.93 -7.40 1.44
N ALA A 110 3.24 -7.39 1.63
CA ALA A 110 4.18 -8.04 0.72
C ALA A 110 4.06 -9.57 0.75
N HIS A 111 3.94 -10.17 1.95
CA HIS A 111 3.69 -11.61 2.09
C HIS A 111 2.30 -11.99 1.54
N LYS A 112 1.28 -11.20 1.88
CA LYS A 112 -0.09 -11.46 1.45
C LYS A 112 -0.23 -11.47 -0.08
N TYR A 113 0.44 -10.52 -0.75
CA TYR A 113 0.49 -10.49 -2.22
C TYR A 113 1.03 -11.78 -2.82
N VAL A 114 2.13 -12.31 -2.27
CA VAL A 114 2.71 -13.57 -2.77
C VAL A 114 1.83 -14.78 -2.40
N GLU A 115 1.26 -14.81 -1.21
CA GLU A 115 0.33 -15.85 -0.76
C GLU A 115 -0.88 -15.96 -1.70
N GLU A 116 -1.59 -14.85 -1.95
CA GLU A 116 -2.80 -14.84 -2.78
C GLU A 116 -2.50 -15.31 -4.21
N ASN A 117 -1.45 -14.79 -4.82
CA ASN A 117 -1.02 -15.22 -6.15
C ASN A 117 -0.55 -16.69 -6.19
N ALA A 118 0.16 -17.15 -5.16
CA ALA A 118 0.57 -18.54 -5.07
C ALA A 118 -0.63 -19.49 -4.99
N LEU A 119 -1.63 -19.14 -4.18
CA LEU A 119 -2.87 -19.91 -4.06
C LEU A 119 -3.66 -19.91 -5.38
N ASP A 120 -3.68 -18.81 -6.13
CA ASP A 120 -4.32 -18.71 -7.45
C ASP A 120 -3.61 -19.57 -8.51
N LEU A 121 -2.29 -19.68 -8.42
CA LEU A 121 -1.50 -20.60 -9.25
C LEU A 121 -1.68 -22.07 -8.83
N GLY A 122 -2.45 -22.36 -7.78
CA GLY A 122 -2.70 -23.68 -7.25
C GLY A 122 -1.55 -24.26 -6.43
N LEU A 123 -0.64 -23.40 -5.95
CA LEU A 123 0.42 -23.78 -5.03
C LEU A 123 -0.15 -24.00 -3.62
N LYS A 124 0.49 -24.87 -2.86
CA LYS A 124 0.24 -25.11 -1.43
C LYS A 124 1.12 -24.14 -0.64
N TYR A 125 0.56 -23.00 -0.26
CA TYR A 125 1.33 -21.95 0.40
C TYR A 125 1.49 -22.20 1.90
N VAL A 126 2.70 -22.02 2.41
CA VAL A 126 3.01 -21.97 3.84
C VAL A 126 3.43 -20.55 4.19
N LYS A 127 2.89 -19.99 5.27
CA LYS A 127 3.12 -18.62 5.69
C LYS A 127 4.61 -18.28 5.75
N GLY A 128 4.99 -17.14 5.19
CA GLY A 128 6.38 -16.76 5.00
C GLY A 128 7.08 -16.19 6.24
N HIS A 129 8.39 -15.99 6.12
CA HIS A 129 9.28 -15.44 7.14
C HIS A 129 9.67 -14.00 6.82
N SER A 130 9.46 -13.10 7.79
CA SER A 130 9.79 -11.68 7.71
C SER A 130 11.00 -11.40 8.60
N ALA A 131 12.12 -10.97 8.01
CA ALA A 131 13.36 -10.65 8.71
C ALA A 131 13.70 -9.16 8.64
N ASP A 132 14.37 -8.62 9.66
CA ASP A 132 15.06 -7.35 9.52
C ASP A 132 16.32 -7.51 8.65
N MET A 133 16.78 -6.40 8.06
CA MET A 133 17.93 -6.40 7.12
C MET A 133 19.22 -6.96 7.71
N ASP A 134 19.39 -6.95 9.04
CA ASP A 134 20.60 -7.40 9.74
C ASP A 134 20.39 -8.67 10.57
N ASP A 135 19.22 -9.30 10.57
CA ASP A 135 18.90 -10.46 11.41
C ASP A 135 19.79 -11.67 11.11
N LEU A 136 20.12 -11.93 9.85
CA LEU A 136 21.06 -13.01 9.49
C LEU A 136 22.44 -12.83 10.16
N THR A 137 22.83 -11.61 10.51
CA THR A 137 24.12 -11.34 11.21
C THR A 137 24.07 -11.61 12.71
N LYS A 138 22.86 -11.77 13.27
CA LYS A 138 22.58 -11.98 14.69
C LYS A 138 22.29 -13.46 14.96
N PRO A 139 22.75 -14.04 16.10
CA PRO A 139 22.42 -15.42 16.47
C PRO A 139 20.90 -15.68 16.51
N ALA A 140 20.13 -14.79 17.16
CA ALA A 140 18.69 -14.92 17.27
C ALA A 140 17.98 -14.96 15.90
N GLY A 141 18.35 -14.03 14.99
CA GLY A 141 17.73 -14.00 13.66
C GLY A 141 18.09 -15.22 12.81
N ARG A 142 19.29 -15.82 13.00
CA ARG A 142 19.61 -17.11 12.37
C ARG A 142 18.76 -18.24 12.93
N GLU A 143 18.62 -18.30 14.27
CA GLU A 143 17.77 -19.32 14.91
C GLU A 143 16.30 -19.22 14.46
N GLU A 144 15.76 -18.01 14.32
CA GLU A 144 14.41 -17.79 13.82
C GLU A 144 14.26 -18.29 12.36
N LEU A 145 15.24 -17.99 11.51
CA LEU A 145 15.27 -18.45 10.12
C LEU A 145 15.37 -19.98 10.00
N GLU A 146 16.22 -20.61 10.82
CA GLU A 146 16.39 -22.07 10.86
C GLU A 146 15.09 -22.74 11.31
N LYS A 147 14.48 -22.30 12.41
CA LYS A 147 13.20 -22.82 12.88
C LYS A 147 12.06 -22.63 11.88
N PHE A 148 12.05 -21.49 11.18
CA PHE A 148 11.10 -21.27 10.09
C PHE A 148 11.30 -22.30 8.97
N PHE A 149 12.54 -22.57 8.55
CA PHE A 149 12.81 -23.53 7.49
C PHE A 149 12.45 -24.96 7.91
N ASP A 150 12.81 -25.37 9.12
CA ASP A 150 12.41 -26.67 9.68
C ASP A 150 10.88 -26.82 9.71
N TYR A 151 10.16 -25.77 10.09
CA TYR A 151 8.70 -25.75 10.06
C TYR A 151 8.15 -25.85 8.64
N PHE A 152 8.77 -25.18 7.66
CA PHE A 152 8.37 -25.28 6.26
C PHE A 152 8.53 -26.71 5.74
N ILE A 153 9.67 -27.36 6.03
CA ILE A 153 9.90 -28.76 5.67
C ILE A 153 8.87 -29.67 6.33
N TRP A 154 8.63 -29.48 7.64
CA TRP A 154 7.62 -30.25 8.37
C TRP A 154 6.20 -30.07 7.76
N CYS A 155 5.84 -28.86 7.34
CA CYS A 155 4.56 -28.62 6.65
C CYS A 155 4.46 -29.40 5.34
N ILE A 156 5.54 -29.47 4.57
CA ILE A 156 5.57 -30.28 3.33
C ILE A 156 5.35 -31.77 3.61
N GLU A 157 6.09 -32.30 4.59
CA GLU A 157 6.00 -33.71 4.97
C GLU A 157 4.61 -34.10 5.49
N ASN A 158 3.92 -33.19 6.16
CA ASN A 158 2.59 -33.40 6.73
C ASN A 158 1.45 -32.88 5.85
N ASN A 159 1.76 -32.34 4.67
CA ASN A 159 0.79 -31.75 3.73
C ASN A 159 -0.07 -30.65 4.37
N ILE A 160 0.55 -29.77 5.16
CA ILE A 160 -0.11 -28.62 5.83
C ILE A 160 0.19 -27.34 5.05
N HIS A 161 -0.83 -26.61 4.69
CA HIS A 161 -0.72 -25.36 3.93
C HIS A 161 -1.94 -24.46 4.16
N GLU A 162 -1.81 -23.19 3.78
CA GLU A 162 -2.91 -22.25 3.78
C GLU A 162 -3.95 -22.64 2.71
N GLU A 163 -5.21 -22.39 3.03
CA GLU A 163 -6.31 -22.62 2.10
C GLU A 163 -6.67 -21.33 1.36
N LYS A 164 -7.02 -21.46 0.09
CA LYS A 164 -7.58 -20.36 -0.66
C LYS A 164 -8.92 -19.98 -0.04
N LYS A 165 -9.05 -18.73 0.41
CA LYS A 165 -10.36 -18.22 0.84
C LYS A 165 -11.30 -18.24 -0.35
N GLU A 166 -12.52 -18.70 -0.13
CA GLU A 166 -13.58 -18.55 -1.12
C GLU A 166 -13.70 -17.05 -1.45
N SER A 167 -13.65 -16.74 -2.73
CA SER A 167 -13.88 -15.36 -3.16
C SER A 167 -15.28 -14.94 -2.69
N PRO A 168 -15.45 -13.76 -2.12
CA PRO A 168 -16.77 -13.19 -1.99
C PRO A 168 -17.44 -13.21 -3.37
N ALA A 169 -18.76 -13.07 -3.41
CA ALA A 169 -19.57 -13.16 -4.62
C ALA A 169 -18.88 -12.63 -5.88
N ALA A 170 -19.08 -13.29 -7.02
CA ALA A 170 -18.41 -12.96 -8.28
C ALA A 170 -18.45 -11.45 -8.54
N TYR A 171 -17.29 -10.85 -8.85
CA TYR A 171 -17.21 -9.45 -9.22
C TYR A 171 -18.14 -9.16 -10.40
N ILE A 172 -19.03 -8.21 -10.20
CA ILE A 172 -19.93 -7.71 -11.22
C ILE A 172 -19.55 -6.26 -11.49
N GLN A 173 -19.14 -5.98 -12.72
CA GLN A 173 -18.81 -4.62 -13.14
C GLN A 173 -20.08 -3.80 -13.38
N ALA A 174 -20.18 -2.65 -12.74
CA ALA A 174 -21.15 -1.61 -13.08
C ALA A 174 -20.46 -0.54 -13.94
N PRO A 175 -20.68 -0.51 -15.26
CA PRO A 175 -19.92 0.37 -16.14
C PRO A 175 -20.23 1.84 -15.86
N ALA A 176 -19.18 2.68 -15.89
CA ALA A 176 -19.35 4.12 -15.87
C ALA A 176 -19.94 4.63 -17.18
N THR A 177 -20.78 5.65 -17.11
CA THR A 177 -21.30 6.32 -18.30
C THR A 177 -20.28 7.35 -18.81
N LEU A 178 -20.05 7.35 -20.13
CA LEU A 178 -19.28 8.44 -20.74
C LEU A 178 -20.12 9.72 -20.69
N PRO A 179 -19.57 10.80 -20.20
CA PRO A 179 -20.28 12.07 -20.15
C PRO A 179 -20.44 12.66 -21.56
N GLU A 180 -21.53 13.35 -21.79
CA GLU A 180 -21.60 14.31 -22.89
C GLU A 180 -20.67 15.47 -22.56
N ARG A 181 -19.67 15.69 -23.40
CA ARG A 181 -18.61 16.68 -23.17
C ARG A 181 -19.22 18.09 -23.06
N LYS A 182 -19.34 18.62 -21.84
CA LYS A 182 -19.68 20.02 -21.60
C LYS A 182 -18.38 20.76 -21.24
N GLU A 183 -18.14 21.91 -21.85
CA GLU A 183 -17.12 22.84 -21.40
C GLU A 183 -17.55 23.36 -20.01
N ASN A 184 -17.01 22.78 -18.95
CA ASN A 184 -17.21 23.30 -17.61
C ASN A 184 -16.25 24.48 -17.37
N ALA A 185 -16.74 25.54 -16.70
CA ALA A 185 -15.88 26.59 -16.21
C ALA A 185 -14.89 25.99 -15.20
N GLU A 186 -13.63 25.85 -15.60
CA GLU A 186 -12.59 25.29 -14.77
C GLU A 186 -12.18 26.30 -13.70
N LYS A 187 -12.24 25.88 -12.43
CA LYS A 187 -11.55 26.59 -11.35
C LYS A 187 -10.03 26.53 -11.61
N GLY A 188 -9.33 27.57 -11.18
CA GLY A 188 -7.87 27.53 -11.16
C GLY A 188 -7.37 26.40 -10.26
N GLY A 189 -6.29 25.75 -10.67
CA GLY A 189 -5.67 24.61 -9.98
C GLY A 189 -5.21 23.54 -10.97
N ASP A 190 -4.46 22.55 -10.47
CA ASP A 190 -3.88 21.47 -11.26
C ASP A 190 -4.06 20.12 -10.57
N VAL A 191 -4.87 19.23 -11.13
CA VAL A 191 -5.08 17.86 -10.63
C VAL A 191 -4.48 16.89 -11.61
N VAL A 192 -3.49 16.11 -11.16
CA VAL A 192 -2.87 15.08 -12.00
C VAL A 192 -3.53 13.73 -11.78
N ILE A 193 -3.95 13.09 -12.87
CA ILE A 193 -4.46 11.72 -12.89
C ILE A 193 -3.33 10.82 -13.37
N ILE A 194 -2.92 9.88 -12.52
CA ILE A 194 -1.85 8.92 -12.83
C ILE A 194 -2.50 7.59 -13.18
N THR A 195 -2.24 7.08 -14.38
CA THR A 195 -2.86 5.85 -14.87
C THR A 195 -1.91 5.07 -15.78
N ASP A 196 -2.15 3.76 -15.89
CA ASP A 196 -1.57 2.88 -16.92
C ASP A 196 -2.58 2.48 -17.99
N CYS A 197 -3.78 3.07 -17.98
CA CYS A 197 -4.84 2.81 -18.92
C CYS A 197 -4.46 3.28 -20.34
N THR A 198 -4.54 2.36 -21.32
CA THR A 198 -4.28 2.62 -22.73
C THR A 198 -5.45 2.26 -23.62
N ASP A 199 -6.46 1.56 -23.08
CA ASP A 199 -7.66 1.16 -23.83
C ASP A 199 -8.80 2.14 -23.56
N GLU A 200 -9.12 2.95 -24.58
CA GLU A 200 -10.22 3.93 -24.53
C GLU A 200 -11.61 3.28 -24.43
N ASN A 201 -11.73 1.98 -24.69
CA ASN A 201 -12.98 1.24 -24.56
C ASN A 201 -13.14 0.64 -23.15
N SER A 202 -12.10 0.66 -22.32
CA SER A 202 -12.14 0.11 -20.97
C SER A 202 -13.07 0.89 -20.03
N ASN A 203 -13.56 0.23 -18.99
CA ASN A 203 -14.35 0.93 -17.99
C ASN A 203 -13.51 1.92 -17.18
N LEU A 204 -12.25 1.61 -16.92
CA LEU A 204 -11.33 2.52 -16.24
C LEU A 204 -11.17 3.85 -17.02
N TYR A 205 -11.08 3.80 -18.34
CA TYR A 205 -11.06 5.01 -19.18
C TYR A 205 -12.34 5.84 -19.01
N ARG A 206 -13.52 5.18 -19.01
CA ARG A 206 -14.82 5.86 -18.78
C ARG A 206 -14.88 6.50 -17.40
N MET A 207 -14.38 5.81 -16.38
CA MET A 207 -14.29 6.34 -15.01
C MET A 207 -13.41 7.60 -14.95
N ILE A 208 -12.27 7.59 -15.65
CA ILE A 208 -11.35 8.74 -15.73
C ILE A 208 -12.05 9.92 -16.40
N GLU A 209 -12.66 9.71 -17.56
CA GLU A 209 -13.32 10.81 -18.32
C GLU A 209 -14.52 11.38 -17.55
N ARG A 210 -15.32 10.52 -16.87
CA ARG A 210 -16.38 11.01 -16.00
C ARG A 210 -15.86 11.83 -14.83
N PHE A 211 -14.81 11.36 -14.17
CA PHE A 211 -14.18 12.11 -13.07
C PHE A 211 -13.70 13.49 -13.54
N ARG A 212 -13.06 13.56 -14.71
CA ARG A 212 -12.57 14.81 -15.31
C ARG A 212 -13.69 15.78 -15.62
N GLU A 213 -14.84 15.28 -16.06
CA GLU A 213 -16.01 16.13 -16.33
C GLU A 213 -16.64 16.64 -15.03
N LYS A 214 -16.70 15.82 -13.98
CA LYS A 214 -17.36 16.18 -12.72
C LYS A 214 -16.51 17.03 -11.78
N LEU A 215 -15.19 16.97 -11.94
CA LEU A 215 -14.29 17.78 -11.11
C LEU A 215 -14.20 19.22 -11.67
N PRO A 216 -14.54 20.26 -10.89
CA PRO A 216 -14.50 21.64 -11.36
C PRO A 216 -13.09 22.24 -11.39
N TYR A 217 -12.05 21.44 -11.48
CA TYR A 217 -10.64 21.80 -11.53
C TYR A 217 -10.00 21.31 -12.82
N LYS A 218 -8.98 22.01 -13.28
CA LYS A 218 -8.18 21.55 -14.42
C LYS A 218 -7.54 20.20 -14.10
N THR A 219 -7.68 19.26 -15.02
CA THR A 219 -7.11 17.92 -14.91
C THR A 219 -6.11 17.67 -16.02
N ARG A 220 -5.07 16.92 -15.74
CA ARG A 220 -4.13 16.40 -16.72
C ARG A 220 -3.82 14.92 -16.43
N ILE A 221 -3.59 14.16 -17.47
CA ILE A 221 -3.26 12.73 -17.36
C ILE A 221 -1.75 12.58 -17.44
N PHE A 222 -1.18 11.81 -16.53
CA PHE A 222 0.16 11.25 -16.63
C PHE A 222 0.04 9.75 -16.86
N ASN A 223 0.14 9.34 -18.14
CA ASN A 223 0.07 7.92 -18.49
C ASN A 223 1.44 7.27 -18.32
N ILE A 224 1.55 6.40 -17.32
CA ILE A 224 2.80 5.69 -16.99
C ILE A 224 3.16 4.62 -18.02
N SER A 225 2.21 4.16 -18.86
CA SER A 225 2.47 3.23 -19.94
C SER A 225 3.24 3.89 -21.08
N GLU A 226 3.06 5.19 -21.29
CA GLU A 226 3.73 6.00 -22.30
C GLU A 226 5.10 6.50 -21.84
N PHE A 227 5.36 6.54 -20.52
CA PHE A 227 6.62 7.03 -20.00
C PHE A 227 7.75 6.00 -20.26
N PRO A 228 8.91 6.41 -20.83
CA PRO A 228 9.98 5.51 -21.24
C PRO A 228 10.88 5.10 -20.05
N PHE A 229 10.33 4.43 -19.06
CA PHE A 229 11.11 3.91 -17.94
C PHE A 229 12.24 2.99 -18.42
N ARG A 230 13.45 3.23 -17.95
CA ARG A 230 14.59 2.34 -18.18
C ARG A 230 14.61 1.11 -17.27
N GLY A 231 13.71 1.03 -16.30
CA GLY A 231 13.54 -0.10 -15.39
C GLY A 231 12.96 0.32 -14.04
N GLY A 232 12.63 -0.69 -13.21
CA GLY A 232 12.17 -0.52 -11.85
C GLY A 232 13.26 -0.07 -10.89
N CYS A 233 12.90 0.33 -9.67
CA CYS A 233 13.86 0.74 -8.65
C CYS A 233 14.86 -0.38 -8.34
N LEU A 234 16.16 -0.06 -8.33
CA LEU A 234 17.25 -1.01 -8.04
C LEU A 234 17.57 -1.10 -6.54
N GLY A 235 16.97 -0.26 -5.69
CA GLY A 235 17.34 -0.17 -4.27
C GLY A 235 18.81 0.25 -4.05
N CYS A 236 19.38 1.02 -4.96
CA CYS A 236 20.80 1.41 -4.96
C CYS A 236 21.17 2.51 -3.96
N PHE A 237 20.19 3.08 -3.26
CA PHE A 237 20.35 4.19 -2.30
C PHE A 237 20.91 5.50 -2.87
N ASN A 238 21.14 5.62 -4.17
CA ASN A 238 21.69 6.85 -4.76
C ASN A 238 20.86 8.09 -4.40
N CYS A 239 19.53 7.96 -4.39
CA CYS A 239 18.62 9.03 -4.04
C CYS A 239 18.69 9.46 -2.55
N ALA A 240 19.00 8.55 -1.64
CA ALA A 240 19.19 8.88 -0.23
C ALA A 240 20.49 9.66 0.01
N VAL A 241 21.51 9.41 -0.82
CA VAL A 241 22.84 10.07 -0.77
C VAL A 241 22.80 11.44 -1.45
N SER A 242 22.41 11.44 -2.74
CA SER A 242 22.52 12.62 -3.64
C SER A 242 21.21 13.38 -3.82
N GLY A 243 20.08 12.79 -3.47
CA GLY A 243 18.76 13.33 -3.77
C GLY A 243 18.26 13.05 -5.19
N LYS A 244 19.03 12.33 -6.03
CA LYS A 244 18.71 12.06 -7.44
C LYS A 244 18.60 10.56 -7.72
N CYS A 245 17.79 10.16 -8.69
CA CYS A 245 17.77 8.79 -9.20
C CYS A 245 19.07 8.47 -9.96
N ILE A 246 19.43 7.17 -9.99
CA ILE A 246 20.57 6.71 -10.81
C ILE A 246 20.22 6.63 -12.30
N TYR A 247 18.93 6.51 -12.62
CA TYR A 247 18.47 6.47 -14.02
C TYR A 247 18.45 7.87 -14.64
N ASN A 248 18.85 7.94 -15.91
CA ASN A 248 18.80 9.14 -16.74
C ASN A 248 17.64 9.04 -17.73
N ASP A 249 16.43 8.78 -17.22
CA ASP A 249 15.17 8.72 -17.99
C ASP A 249 14.24 9.90 -17.69
N ASN A 250 14.75 10.90 -16.99
CA ASN A 250 14.04 12.10 -16.56
C ASN A 250 12.84 11.87 -15.63
N PHE A 251 12.62 10.64 -15.13
CA PHE A 251 11.47 10.38 -14.28
C PHE A 251 11.52 11.18 -12.98
N ASP A 252 12.68 11.29 -12.33
CA ASP A 252 12.80 12.04 -11.08
C ASP A 252 12.58 13.55 -11.26
N THR A 253 12.94 14.11 -12.41
CA THR A 253 12.63 15.49 -12.79
C THR A 253 11.13 15.66 -13.04
N THR A 254 10.54 14.79 -13.87
CA THR A 254 9.10 14.79 -14.17
C THR A 254 8.26 14.66 -12.89
N LEU A 255 8.68 13.75 -11.98
CA LEU A 255 7.99 13.56 -10.72
C LEU A 255 7.98 14.84 -9.87
N ARG A 256 9.12 15.52 -9.75
CA ARG A 256 9.27 16.72 -8.89
C ARG A 256 8.71 17.98 -9.49
N GLU A 257 8.90 18.18 -10.79
CA GLU A 257 8.60 19.44 -11.48
C GLU A 257 7.23 19.43 -12.15
N SER A 258 6.61 18.24 -12.26
CA SER A 258 5.27 18.10 -12.85
C SER A 258 4.28 17.46 -11.88
N ILE A 259 4.53 16.26 -11.37
CA ILE A 259 3.53 15.51 -10.59
C ILE A 259 3.39 16.07 -9.17
N GLN A 260 4.49 16.28 -8.46
CA GLN A 260 4.48 16.65 -7.04
C GLN A 260 4.16 18.12 -6.76
N ILE A 261 4.10 18.96 -7.79
CA ILE A 261 3.67 20.35 -7.69
C ILE A 261 2.17 20.52 -7.94
N ALA A 262 1.48 19.48 -8.36
CA ALA A 262 0.03 19.49 -8.51
C ALA A 262 -0.67 19.77 -7.18
N ASP A 263 -1.89 20.30 -7.24
CA ASP A 263 -2.71 20.57 -6.06
C ASP A 263 -3.33 19.30 -5.49
N ALA A 264 -3.58 18.27 -6.34
CA ALA A 264 -4.04 16.95 -5.94
C ALA A 264 -3.57 15.87 -6.92
N ILE A 265 -3.54 14.61 -6.44
CA ILE A 265 -3.23 13.44 -7.26
C ILE A 265 -4.39 12.45 -7.21
N VAL A 266 -4.80 11.96 -8.38
CA VAL A 266 -5.75 10.84 -8.50
C VAL A 266 -5.03 9.67 -9.16
N TYR A 267 -5.09 8.51 -8.51
CA TYR A 267 -4.54 7.27 -9.05
C TYR A 267 -5.66 6.46 -9.68
N ALA A 268 -5.48 6.04 -10.94
CA ALA A 268 -6.47 5.29 -11.69
C ALA A 268 -5.84 4.00 -12.25
N PHE A 269 -6.33 2.83 -11.80
CA PHE A 269 -5.77 1.53 -12.19
C PHE A 269 -6.81 0.41 -12.15
N ASP A 270 -6.53 -0.66 -12.91
CA ASP A 270 -7.22 -1.94 -12.79
C ASP A 270 -6.54 -2.80 -11.73
N ILE A 271 -7.34 -3.57 -10.97
CA ILE A 271 -6.80 -4.62 -10.11
C ILE A 271 -6.30 -5.77 -10.98
N LYS A 272 -5.03 -6.12 -10.81
CA LYS A 272 -4.35 -7.20 -11.53
C LYS A 272 -3.56 -8.04 -10.53
N TYR A 273 -3.87 -9.33 -10.46
CA TYR A 273 -3.11 -10.27 -9.62
C TYR A 273 -2.97 -9.77 -8.17
N HIS A 274 -4.09 -9.45 -7.52
CA HIS A 274 -4.17 -8.93 -6.14
C HIS A 274 -3.37 -7.63 -5.87
N SER A 275 -3.15 -6.83 -6.92
CA SER A 275 -2.45 -5.55 -6.86
C SER A 275 -2.86 -4.63 -8.02
N PHE A 276 -2.11 -3.58 -8.26
CA PHE A 276 -2.28 -2.61 -9.34
C PHE A 276 -1.39 -2.89 -10.57
N GLY A 277 -0.90 -4.13 -10.72
CA GLY A 277 -0.04 -4.55 -11.82
C GLY A 277 1.40 -4.05 -11.76
N SER A 278 2.30 -4.74 -12.45
CA SER A 278 3.74 -4.48 -12.41
C SER A 278 4.14 -3.11 -12.94
N ARG A 279 3.43 -2.60 -13.96
CA ARG A 279 3.71 -1.28 -14.55
C ARG A 279 3.43 -0.16 -13.56
N PHE A 280 2.27 -0.20 -12.91
CA PHE A 280 1.92 0.78 -11.89
C PHE A 280 2.83 0.63 -10.65
N LYS A 281 3.17 -0.62 -10.29
CA LYS A 281 4.15 -0.90 -9.24
C LYS A 281 5.53 -0.33 -9.58
N MET A 282 5.97 -0.39 -10.83
CA MET A 282 7.22 0.24 -11.27
C MET A 282 7.20 1.75 -11.02
N TYR A 283 6.13 2.44 -11.38
CA TYR A 283 5.94 3.85 -11.05
C TYR A 283 6.07 4.08 -9.54
N ASN A 284 5.38 3.27 -8.74
CA ASN A 284 5.44 3.39 -7.28
C ASN A 284 6.85 3.20 -6.72
N ASP A 285 7.58 2.19 -7.18
CA ASP A 285 8.96 1.95 -6.75
C ASP A 285 9.91 3.07 -7.20
N ARG A 286 9.69 3.64 -8.39
CA ARG A 286 10.50 4.74 -8.90
C ARG A 286 10.27 6.04 -8.11
N ASN A 287 9.15 6.21 -7.40
CA ASN A 287 8.96 7.30 -6.44
C ASN A 287 10.00 7.29 -5.31
N PHE A 288 10.72 6.18 -5.09
CA PHE A 288 11.89 6.15 -4.21
C PHE A 288 13.02 7.10 -4.62
N CYS A 289 12.95 7.75 -5.78
CA CYS A 289 13.87 8.85 -6.09
C CYS A 289 13.77 10.00 -5.08
N ASN A 290 12.69 10.07 -4.31
CA ASN A 290 12.56 10.95 -3.15
C ASN A 290 13.26 10.40 -1.89
N GLY A 291 13.79 9.17 -1.91
CA GLY A 291 14.22 8.47 -0.70
C GLY A 291 13.03 8.27 0.26
N HIS A 292 13.25 8.51 1.52
CA HIS A 292 12.20 8.46 2.55
C HIS A 292 11.59 9.83 2.87
N ARG A 293 11.75 10.80 1.97
CA ARG A 293 11.23 12.17 2.15
C ARG A 293 9.76 12.21 1.75
N THR A 294 8.92 12.59 2.70
CA THR A 294 7.49 12.82 2.45
C THR A 294 7.30 14.22 1.88
N VAL A 295 7.27 14.33 0.55
CA VAL A 295 7.28 15.63 -0.16
C VAL A 295 5.88 16.15 -0.49
N THR A 296 4.85 15.31 -0.45
CA THR A 296 3.45 15.65 -0.77
C THR A 296 2.57 15.76 0.46
N VAL A 297 3.14 16.20 1.59
CA VAL A 297 2.40 16.34 2.86
C VAL A 297 1.19 17.27 2.70
N GLY A 298 0.03 16.79 3.10
CA GLY A 298 -1.22 17.56 3.05
C GLY A 298 -1.92 17.56 1.69
N MET A 299 -1.30 17.01 0.63
CA MET A 299 -1.91 16.94 -0.69
C MET A 299 -3.13 16.02 -0.67
N PRO A 300 -4.30 16.45 -1.19
CA PRO A 300 -5.44 15.57 -1.37
C PRO A 300 -5.16 14.49 -2.41
N VAL A 301 -5.62 13.27 -2.12
CA VAL A 301 -5.50 12.12 -3.04
C VAL A 301 -6.83 11.42 -3.22
N GLY A 302 -7.07 10.88 -4.41
CA GLY A 302 -8.23 10.05 -4.74
C GLY A 302 -7.84 8.85 -5.56
N TYR A 303 -8.74 7.87 -5.64
CA TYR A 303 -8.51 6.64 -6.41
C TYR A 303 -9.72 6.30 -7.27
N LEU A 304 -9.46 5.93 -8.52
CA LEU A 304 -10.39 5.31 -9.44
C LEU A 304 -9.90 3.87 -9.66
N VAL A 305 -10.67 2.89 -9.22
CA VAL A 305 -10.22 1.49 -9.22
C VAL A 305 -11.25 0.62 -9.94
N SER A 306 -10.82 -0.05 -11.00
CA SER A 306 -11.61 -1.04 -11.71
C SER A 306 -11.22 -2.43 -11.24
N GLY A 307 -12.20 -3.24 -10.84
CA GLY A 307 -12.00 -4.59 -10.33
C GLY A 307 -12.63 -4.84 -8.96
N ALA A 308 -12.48 -6.04 -8.43
CA ALA A 308 -13.08 -6.53 -7.18
C ALA A 308 -12.42 -5.91 -5.92
N TYR A 309 -12.47 -4.59 -5.78
CA TYR A 309 -11.78 -3.86 -4.71
C TYR A 309 -12.23 -4.26 -3.30
N SER A 310 -13.51 -4.58 -3.12
CA SER A 310 -14.04 -5.00 -1.81
C SER A 310 -13.43 -6.30 -1.30
N GLY A 311 -13.02 -7.19 -2.20
CA GLY A 311 -12.33 -8.45 -1.91
C GLY A 311 -10.82 -8.32 -1.69
N GLU A 312 -10.24 -7.16 -2.00
CA GLU A 312 -8.78 -6.94 -2.01
C GLU A 312 -8.32 -6.17 -0.76
N ASP A 313 -8.36 -6.82 0.41
CA ASP A 313 -7.92 -6.23 1.68
C ASP A 313 -6.49 -5.67 1.59
N ASN A 314 -5.63 -6.36 0.85
CA ASN A 314 -4.24 -5.99 0.65
C ASN A 314 -4.12 -4.67 -0.12
N VAL A 315 -4.86 -4.50 -1.22
CA VAL A 315 -4.90 -3.26 -2.01
C VAL A 315 -5.47 -2.11 -1.18
N ARG A 316 -6.55 -2.36 -0.41
CA ARG A 316 -7.12 -1.36 0.52
C ARG A 316 -6.10 -0.88 1.54
N MET A 317 -5.38 -1.80 2.18
CA MET A 317 -4.34 -1.46 3.16
C MET A 317 -3.23 -0.60 2.53
N ILE A 318 -2.83 -0.88 1.28
CA ILE A 318 -1.82 -0.09 0.58
C ILE A 318 -2.33 1.32 0.26
N VAL A 319 -3.57 1.44 -0.21
CA VAL A 319 -4.20 2.74 -0.52
C VAL A 319 -4.26 3.63 0.72
N GLU A 320 -4.82 3.10 1.81
CA GLU A 320 -4.94 3.81 3.09
C GLU A 320 -3.56 4.11 3.70
N GLY A 321 -2.67 3.12 3.73
CA GLY A 321 -1.34 3.28 4.29
C GLY A 321 -0.49 4.32 3.57
N ARG A 322 -0.61 4.43 2.25
CA ARG A 322 0.08 5.49 1.49
C ARG A 322 -0.43 6.88 1.83
N ALA A 323 -1.74 7.04 1.93
CA ALA A 323 -2.34 8.30 2.35
C ALA A 323 -1.88 8.69 3.76
N GLU A 324 -1.89 7.75 4.70
CA GLU A 324 -1.46 7.95 6.08
C GLU A 324 0.01 8.33 6.20
N VAL A 325 0.90 7.59 5.56
CA VAL A 325 2.36 7.87 5.57
C VAL A 325 2.67 9.17 4.85
N GLY A 326 1.93 9.46 3.77
CA GLY A 326 2.02 10.72 3.02
C GLY A 326 1.44 11.92 3.78
N ARG A 327 0.69 11.70 4.85
CA ARG A 327 -0.15 12.72 5.51
C ARG A 327 -1.08 13.40 4.50
N ASN A 328 -1.60 12.62 3.57
CA ASN A 328 -2.49 13.06 2.52
C ASN A 328 -3.95 13.00 3.00
N PHE A 329 -4.78 13.90 2.54
CA PHE A 329 -6.22 13.74 2.68
C PHE A 329 -6.70 12.73 1.63
N LEU A 330 -7.15 11.55 2.06
CA LEU A 330 -7.77 10.55 1.18
C LEU A 330 -9.23 10.95 0.93
N ALA A 331 -9.52 11.53 -0.24
CA ALA A 331 -10.86 11.94 -0.63
C ALA A 331 -11.81 10.74 -0.81
N GLY A 332 -11.26 9.59 -1.18
CA GLY A 332 -11.99 8.33 -1.31
C GLY A 332 -11.47 7.46 -2.43
N VAL A 333 -12.16 6.32 -2.60
CA VAL A 333 -11.95 5.35 -3.67
C VAL A 333 -13.28 5.18 -4.39
N ALA A 334 -13.34 5.49 -5.69
CA ALA A 334 -14.47 5.16 -6.53
C ALA A 334 -14.17 3.86 -7.28
N THR A 335 -15.02 2.85 -7.09
CA THR A 335 -14.89 1.53 -7.71
C THR A 335 -16.01 1.27 -8.68
N ASP A 336 -15.80 0.36 -9.60
CA ASP A 336 -16.81 -0.09 -10.55
C ASP A 336 -17.49 -1.40 -10.14
N GLU A 337 -17.34 -1.80 -8.88
CA GLU A 337 -18.09 -2.94 -8.34
C GLU A 337 -19.59 -2.63 -8.26
N SER A 338 -20.40 -3.55 -8.77
CA SER A 338 -21.83 -3.50 -8.54
C SER A 338 -22.14 -3.71 -7.04
N PRO A 339 -23.07 -2.94 -6.45
CA PRO A 339 -23.55 -3.21 -5.09
C PRO A 339 -24.43 -4.48 -5.01
N TYR A 340 -24.69 -5.11 -6.13
CA TYR A 340 -25.53 -6.29 -6.22
C TYR A 340 -24.69 -7.56 -6.36
N SER A 341 -24.95 -8.57 -5.53
CA SER A 341 -24.43 -9.92 -5.72
C SER A 341 -25.44 -10.76 -6.49
N VAL A 342 -24.97 -11.62 -7.40
CA VAL A 342 -25.83 -12.67 -7.98
C VAL A 342 -25.90 -13.82 -6.99
N THR A 343 -27.04 -13.95 -6.30
CA THR A 343 -27.42 -15.20 -5.66
C THR A 343 -28.39 -15.93 -6.60
N ASP A 344 -28.34 -17.26 -6.64
CA ASP A 344 -29.23 -18.05 -7.51
C ASP A 344 -30.69 -17.62 -7.37
N GLY A 345 -31.14 -16.80 -8.32
CA GLY A 345 -32.53 -16.40 -8.51
C GLY A 345 -32.99 -15.04 -7.98
N ASP A 346 -32.24 -14.38 -7.08
CA ASP A 346 -32.58 -13.05 -6.57
C ASP A 346 -31.36 -12.12 -6.49
N THR A 347 -31.49 -10.88 -6.94
CA THR A 347 -30.45 -9.84 -6.83
C THR A 347 -30.57 -9.19 -5.45
N CYS A 348 -29.63 -9.46 -4.55
CA CYS A 348 -29.55 -8.81 -3.23
C CYS A 348 -28.41 -7.80 -3.18
N LEU A 349 -28.58 -6.73 -2.39
CA LEU A 349 -27.51 -5.77 -2.08
C LEU A 349 -26.40 -6.47 -1.26
N ALA A 350 -25.17 -6.41 -1.72
CA ALA A 350 -24.03 -6.90 -0.95
C ALA A 350 -23.79 -6.00 0.26
N GLU A 351 -23.95 -6.55 1.46
CA GLU A 351 -23.53 -5.85 2.70
C GLU A 351 -22.02 -5.86 2.79
N THR A 352 -21.39 -4.70 2.66
CA THR A 352 -19.99 -4.53 3.04
C THR A 352 -19.91 -4.38 4.56
N GLN A 353 -19.76 -5.49 5.27
CA GLN A 353 -19.36 -5.44 6.67
C GLN A 353 -17.89 -5.13 6.77
N SER A 354 -17.56 -3.97 7.32
CA SER A 354 -16.21 -3.65 7.74
C SER A 354 -15.85 -4.49 8.99
N PRO A 355 -14.79 -5.29 8.99
CA PRO A 355 -14.44 -6.15 10.12
C PRO A 355 -13.84 -5.43 11.33
N HIS A 356 -13.66 -4.14 11.30
CA HIS A 356 -13.11 -3.39 12.43
C HIS A 356 -13.93 -2.16 12.76
N GLY A 357 -14.71 -2.30 13.85
CA GLY A 357 -15.46 -1.22 14.45
C GLY A 357 -14.56 -0.11 14.99
N SER A 358 -14.68 1.05 14.42
CA SER A 358 -14.59 2.33 15.14
C SER A 358 -15.19 3.42 14.25
N GLY A 359 -16.35 3.92 14.64
CA GLY A 359 -16.92 5.17 14.14
C GLY A 359 -18.08 5.02 13.15
N ALA A 360 -19.25 5.04 13.71
CA ALA A 360 -20.54 5.36 13.15
C ALA A 360 -20.59 5.83 11.69
N PHE A 361 -21.03 4.96 10.77
CA PHE A 361 -21.89 5.36 9.67
C PHE A 361 -22.96 4.30 9.45
N SER A 362 -24.18 4.79 9.45
CA SER A 362 -25.47 4.19 9.48
C SER A 362 -25.63 2.89 8.67
N SER A 363 -26.22 1.90 9.34
CA SER A 363 -26.86 0.74 8.75
C SER A 363 -27.88 1.14 7.68
N ILE A 364 -27.66 0.69 6.45
CA ILE A 364 -28.71 0.70 5.41
C ILE A 364 -29.47 -0.62 5.53
N TYR A 365 -30.75 -0.53 5.90
CA TYR A 365 -31.64 -1.66 6.03
C TYR A 365 -31.91 -2.33 4.67
N CYS A 366 -31.79 -3.66 4.63
CA CYS A 366 -32.36 -4.48 3.56
C CYS A 366 -33.88 -4.28 3.50
N ARG A 367 -34.38 -3.81 2.36
CA ARG A 367 -35.82 -3.91 2.02
C ARG A 367 -35.98 -4.78 0.79
N SER A 368 -36.90 -5.72 0.85
CA SER A 368 -37.29 -6.53 -0.29
C SER A 368 -37.83 -5.64 -1.43
N ALA A 369 -37.55 -6.05 -2.66
CA ALA A 369 -37.88 -5.29 -3.88
C ALA A 369 -39.38 -5.00 -4.11
N SER A 370 -40.28 -5.46 -3.21
CA SER A 370 -41.74 -5.27 -3.30
C SER A 370 -42.28 -4.02 -2.61
N SER A 371 -41.42 -3.14 -2.06
CA SER A 371 -41.88 -1.93 -1.33
C SER A 371 -41.00 -0.70 -1.58
N LEU A 372 -40.80 -0.34 -2.84
CA LEU A 372 -40.28 0.99 -3.18
C LEU A 372 -41.46 1.99 -3.21
N PRO A 373 -41.39 3.11 -2.48
CA PRO A 373 -42.38 4.19 -2.64
C PRO A 373 -42.20 4.84 -4.00
N GLU A 374 -43.29 5.12 -4.69
CA GLU A 374 -43.31 5.95 -5.89
C GLU A 374 -42.58 7.28 -5.65
N GLU A 375 -41.59 7.57 -6.50
CA GLU A 375 -40.77 8.78 -6.45
C GLU A 375 -41.61 10.03 -6.63
N ARG A 376 -41.51 10.96 -5.68
CA ARG A 376 -41.93 12.35 -5.90
C ARG A 376 -40.84 13.08 -6.67
N GLY A 377 -41.11 13.35 -7.91
CA GLY A 377 -40.60 14.43 -8.76
C GLY A 377 -39.18 14.93 -8.48
N LEU A 378 -38.15 14.21 -8.92
CA LEU A 378 -36.82 14.75 -9.23
C LEU A 378 -36.61 14.66 -10.74
N SER A 379 -36.12 15.75 -11.30
CA SER A 379 -35.98 15.97 -12.74
C SER A 379 -35.27 14.80 -13.46
N ASP A 380 -35.71 14.53 -14.66
CA ASP A 380 -35.47 13.45 -15.62
C ASP A 380 -34.02 13.08 -15.96
N THR A 381 -32.99 13.65 -15.29
CA THR A 381 -31.58 13.38 -15.55
C THR A 381 -30.95 12.31 -14.62
N SER A 382 -31.63 11.84 -13.59
CA SER A 382 -31.12 10.86 -12.63
C SER A 382 -31.46 9.40 -12.97
N ALA A 383 -32.33 9.15 -13.92
CA ALA A 383 -32.89 7.81 -14.21
C ALA A 383 -31.89 6.81 -14.84
N ASN A 384 -30.66 7.25 -15.24
CA ASN A 384 -29.67 6.41 -15.93
C ASN A 384 -28.29 6.36 -15.26
N MET A 385 -28.13 6.87 -14.03
CA MET A 385 -26.82 6.85 -13.34
C MET A 385 -26.55 5.48 -12.73
N THR A 386 -25.33 4.96 -12.99
CA THR A 386 -24.87 3.71 -12.37
C THR A 386 -24.34 3.95 -10.96
N SER A 387 -24.20 2.89 -10.16
CA SER A 387 -23.54 3.00 -8.84
C SER A 387 -22.10 3.52 -8.93
N THR A 388 -21.41 3.19 -9.99
CA THR A 388 -20.06 3.69 -10.30
C THR A 388 -20.08 5.19 -10.56
N ASP A 389 -21.04 5.68 -11.31
CA ASP A 389 -21.23 7.10 -11.59
C ASP A 389 -21.39 7.91 -10.30
N ILE A 390 -22.21 7.42 -9.38
CA ILE A 390 -22.44 8.08 -8.09
C ILE A 390 -21.14 8.16 -7.28
N ARG A 391 -20.36 7.08 -7.21
CA ARG A 391 -19.10 7.05 -6.47
C ARG A 391 -18.06 8.01 -7.08
N ILE A 392 -18.00 8.10 -8.40
CA ILE A 392 -17.08 9.02 -9.09
C ILE A 392 -17.48 10.48 -8.81
N ASP A 393 -18.80 10.79 -8.92
CA ASP A 393 -19.30 12.13 -8.65
C ASP A 393 -19.07 12.56 -7.19
N GLU A 394 -19.25 11.63 -6.25
CA GLU A 394 -18.91 11.87 -4.83
C GLU A 394 -17.42 12.08 -4.61
N LEU A 395 -16.57 11.29 -5.25
CA LEU A 395 -15.11 11.46 -5.17
C LEU A 395 -14.69 12.84 -5.69
N ALA A 396 -15.24 13.25 -6.83
CA ALA A 396 -14.96 14.56 -7.41
C ALA A 396 -15.40 15.70 -6.46
N LYS A 397 -16.59 15.60 -5.85
CA LYS A 397 -17.07 16.57 -4.85
C LYS A 397 -16.18 16.63 -3.61
N LYS A 398 -15.78 15.48 -3.06
CA LYS A 398 -14.91 15.38 -1.87
C LYS A 398 -13.52 15.97 -2.15
N LEU A 399 -12.97 15.67 -3.34
CA LEU A 399 -11.67 16.22 -3.74
C LEU A 399 -11.75 17.73 -3.95
N ALA A 400 -12.78 18.22 -4.61
CA ALA A 400 -13.01 19.66 -4.78
C ALA A 400 -13.15 20.37 -3.44
N TYR A 401 -13.90 19.81 -2.49
CA TYR A 401 -14.03 20.36 -1.14
C TYR A 401 -12.69 20.43 -0.40
N ALA A 402 -11.88 19.37 -0.54
CA ALA A 402 -10.55 19.31 0.09
C ALA A 402 -9.62 20.40 -0.45
N LEU A 403 -9.67 20.65 -1.76
CA LEU A 403 -8.90 21.71 -2.43
C LEU A 403 -9.37 23.10 -2.01
N ASP A 404 -10.69 23.36 -2.03
CA ASP A 404 -11.28 24.64 -1.65
C ASP A 404 -10.95 25.02 -0.18
N ASN A 405 -10.93 24.03 0.72
CA ASN A 405 -10.78 24.24 2.16
C ASN A 405 -9.38 23.93 2.70
N LYS A 406 -8.44 23.51 1.85
CA LYS A 406 -7.06 23.14 2.25
C LYS A 406 -7.07 22.17 3.45
N LEU A 407 -7.81 21.07 3.33
CA LEU A 407 -8.00 20.14 4.43
C LEU A 407 -6.68 19.55 4.93
N ILE A 408 -6.58 19.44 6.25
CA ILE A 408 -5.45 18.82 6.94
C ILE A 408 -6.00 17.66 7.76
N VAL A 409 -5.31 16.52 7.71
CA VAL A 409 -5.67 15.33 8.49
C VAL A 409 -4.65 15.03 9.57
N ALA A 410 -5.14 14.53 10.71
CA ALA A 410 -4.29 13.95 11.73
C ALA A 410 -3.85 12.55 11.30
N GLN A 411 -2.59 12.20 11.56
CA GLN A 411 -2.09 10.85 11.29
C GLN A 411 -2.64 9.84 12.31
N ASN A 412 -2.91 8.64 11.85
CA ASN A 412 -3.20 7.48 12.68
C ASN A 412 -1.92 6.72 13.07
N PHE A 413 -2.09 5.53 13.69
CA PHE A 413 -0.97 4.68 14.10
C PHE A 413 -0.03 4.33 12.94
N LEU A 414 -0.56 4.00 11.75
CA LEU A 414 0.22 3.59 10.59
C LEU A 414 1.13 4.73 10.10
N GLY A 415 0.59 5.95 9.99
CA GLY A 415 1.34 7.13 9.58
C GLY A 415 2.41 7.53 10.59
N VAL A 416 2.06 7.56 11.88
CA VAL A 416 3.00 7.88 12.97
C VAL A 416 4.07 6.80 13.11
N GLY A 417 3.69 5.51 13.03
CA GLY A 417 4.61 4.37 13.11
C GLY A 417 5.64 4.41 11.98
N GLY A 418 5.18 4.55 10.73
CA GLY A 418 6.04 4.64 9.56
C GLY A 418 7.02 5.82 9.63
N MET A 419 6.52 7.00 10.02
CA MET A 419 7.38 8.17 10.21
C MET A 419 8.48 7.93 11.24
N LYS A 420 8.16 7.31 12.38
CA LYS A 420 9.14 7.03 13.44
C LYS A 420 10.18 6.00 12.99
N ILE A 421 9.78 4.93 12.33
CA ILE A 421 10.69 3.90 11.79
C ILE A 421 11.71 4.54 10.85
N PHE A 422 11.26 5.32 9.89
CA PHE A 422 12.17 5.98 8.94
C PHE A 422 13.00 7.08 9.58
N ARG A 423 12.44 7.87 10.50
CA ARG A 423 13.18 8.88 11.25
C ARG A 423 14.39 8.28 11.95
N ASP A 424 14.18 7.19 12.67
CA ASP A 424 15.21 6.55 13.48
C ASP A 424 16.28 5.89 12.60
N LEU A 425 15.84 5.22 11.51
CA LEU A 425 16.74 4.66 10.49
C LEU A 425 17.63 5.76 9.85
N ILE A 426 17.01 6.85 9.39
CA ILE A 426 17.73 7.96 8.74
C ILE A 426 18.70 8.63 9.72
N TYR A 427 18.30 8.79 10.98
CA TYR A 427 19.17 9.37 12.00
C TYR A 427 20.39 8.46 12.28
N GLN A 428 20.18 7.16 12.39
CA GLN A 428 21.23 6.18 12.55
C GLN A 428 22.21 6.17 11.37
N MET A 429 21.65 6.22 10.14
CA MET A 429 22.42 6.16 8.89
C MET A 429 22.72 7.55 8.28
N ARG A 430 22.67 8.63 9.06
CA ARG A 430 22.73 10.02 8.57
C ARG A 430 23.96 10.37 7.76
N GLY A 431 25.08 9.68 7.99
CA GLY A 431 26.32 9.86 7.22
C GLY A 431 26.19 9.37 5.77
N MET A 432 25.42 8.31 5.55
CA MET A 432 25.13 7.72 4.24
C MET A 432 23.87 8.35 3.62
N MET A 433 22.78 8.46 4.35
CA MET A 433 21.50 8.97 3.87
C MET A 433 21.40 10.50 3.97
N ARG A 434 22.39 11.21 3.39
CA ARG A 434 22.60 12.65 3.58
C ARG A 434 21.43 13.52 3.11
N ALA A 435 20.84 13.19 1.97
CA ALA A 435 19.72 13.95 1.42
C ALA A 435 18.46 13.82 2.30
N ASP A 436 18.16 12.60 2.74
CA ASP A 436 17.03 12.33 3.61
C ASP A 436 17.26 12.95 4.99
N HIS A 437 18.46 12.81 5.55
CA HIS A 437 18.80 13.46 6.82
C HIS A 437 18.64 14.98 6.80
N LYS A 438 19.09 15.63 5.72
CA LYS A 438 18.93 17.09 5.54
C LYS A 438 17.45 17.49 5.54
N PHE A 439 16.60 16.73 4.86
CA PHE A 439 15.16 16.95 4.81
C PHE A 439 14.53 16.79 6.20
N TYR A 440 14.80 15.69 6.90
CA TYR A 440 14.25 15.42 8.23
C TYR A 440 14.71 16.45 9.28
N LYS A 441 15.97 16.88 9.19
CA LYS A 441 16.51 17.93 10.05
C LYS A 441 15.80 19.27 9.80
N LYS A 442 15.63 19.66 8.53
CA LYS A 442 14.92 20.91 8.16
C LYS A 442 13.45 20.88 8.58
N GLY A 443 12.78 19.74 8.44
CA GLY A 443 11.38 19.56 8.83
C GLY A 443 11.16 19.41 10.34
N GLY A 444 12.20 19.44 11.16
CA GLY A 444 12.09 19.32 12.63
C GLY A 444 11.73 17.93 13.15
N TYR A 445 11.75 16.90 12.31
CA TYR A 445 11.34 15.54 12.68
C TYR A 445 12.15 14.94 13.84
N TYR A 446 13.37 15.42 14.08
CA TYR A 446 14.21 14.99 15.20
C TYR A 446 13.92 15.75 16.52
N ASN A 447 13.03 16.75 16.51
CA ASN A 447 12.70 17.48 17.72
C ASN A 447 11.86 16.64 18.68
N ASP A 448 11.16 15.65 18.16
CA ASP A 448 10.30 14.72 18.90
C ASP A 448 11.05 13.49 19.45
N PHE A 449 12.38 13.49 19.48
CA PHE A 449 13.12 12.41 20.14
C PHE A 449 12.92 12.44 21.66
N PRO A 450 12.57 11.31 22.30
CA PRO A 450 12.35 11.25 23.74
C PRO A 450 13.52 11.78 24.57
N GLN A 451 14.75 11.57 24.09
CA GLN A 451 15.97 12.03 24.76
C GLN A 451 16.08 13.56 24.86
N LYS A 452 15.40 14.29 24.01
CA LYS A 452 15.36 15.75 24.03
C LYS A 452 14.37 16.30 25.08
N HIS A 453 13.46 15.46 25.57
CA HIS A 453 12.44 15.83 26.54
C HIS A 453 12.84 15.43 27.99
N TRP A 454 14.14 15.50 28.31
CA TRP A 454 14.67 15.07 29.60
C TRP A 454 14.02 15.77 30.82
N LYS A 455 13.61 17.04 30.67
CA LYS A 455 12.89 17.79 31.73
C LYS A 455 11.54 17.16 32.04
N GLN A 456 10.81 16.75 30.99
CA GLN A 456 9.53 16.06 31.11
C GLN A 456 9.73 14.68 31.76
N SER A 457 10.77 13.95 31.34
CA SER A 457 11.11 12.66 31.94
C SER A 457 11.42 12.80 33.44
N LEU A 458 12.23 13.82 33.82
CA LEU A 458 12.53 14.11 35.22
C LEU A 458 11.26 14.43 36.02
N LEU A 459 10.36 15.25 35.44
CA LEU A 459 9.08 15.54 36.09
C LEU A 459 8.26 14.25 36.31
N MET A 460 8.24 13.35 35.34
CA MET A 460 7.52 12.07 35.44
C MET A 460 8.15 11.15 36.50
N TYR A 461 9.46 11.16 36.67
CA TYR A 461 10.09 10.45 37.81
C TYR A 461 9.62 10.99 39.17
N LEU A 462 9.54 12.32 39.33
CA LEU A 462 9.03 12.94 40.55
C LEU A 462 7.55 12.59 40.79
N VAL A 463 6.73 12.64 39.74
CA VAL A 463 5.30 12.24 39.81
C VAL A 463 5.19 10.74 40.16
N GLY A 464 5.99 9.88 39.53
CA GLY A 464 6.01 8.45 39.84
C GLY A 464 6.39 8.16 41.29
N PHE A 465 7.40 8.85 41.84
CA PHE A 465 7.79 8.76 43.24
C PHE A 465 6.66 9.19 44.19
N MET A 466 5.99 10.30 43.88
CA MET A 466 4.84 10.76 44.68
C MET A 466 3.66 9.75 44.63
N LEU A 467 3.35 9.21 43.49
CA LEU A 467 2.26 8.24 43.29
C LEU A 467 2.57 6.87 43.88
N GLY A 468 3.84 6.53 44.09
CA GLY A 468 4.27 5.33 44.79
C GLY A 468 3.93 5.32 46.29
N ASN A 469 3.62 6.49 46.88
CA ASN A 469 3.18 6.60 48.25
C ASN A 469 1.66 6.57 48.36
N GLU A 470 1.10 5.52 48.95
CA GLU A 470 -0.36 5.30 49.04
C GLU A 470 -1.13 6.45 49.72
N LYS A 471 -0.55 7.15 50.69
CA LYS A 471 -1.16 8.31 51.36
C LYS A 471 -1.26 9.51 50.41
N ILE A 472 -0.20 9.73 49.61
CA ILE A 472 -0.14 10.80 48.63
C ILE A 472 -1.06 10.47 47.46
N LYS A 473 -1.05 9.22 47.00
CA LYS A 473 -1.91 8.72 45.90
C LYS A 473 -3.39 8.92 46.22
N LYS A 474 -3.86 8.59 47.43
CA LYS A 474 -5.24 8.83 47.86
C LYS A 474 -5.60 10.33 47.91
N LYS A 475 -4.65 11.19 48.24
CA LYS A 475 -4.86 12.64 48.30
C LYS A 475 -4.83 13.30 46.95
N ILE A 476 -4.02 12.79 45.99
CA ILE A 476 -3.86 13.29 44.63
C ILE A 476 -4.92 12.70 43.71
N GLY A 477 -5.46 11.51 43.98
CA GLY A 477 -6.28 10.74 43.02
C GLY A 477 -7.49 11.50 42.48
N ASN A 478 -8.16 12.33 43.29
CA ASN A 478 -9.25 13.18 42.80
C ASN A 478 -8.77 14.42 42.04
N ASN A 479 -7.57 14.92 42.34
CA ASN A 479 -7.02 16.13 41.71
C ASN A 479 -6.19 15.84 40.48
N MET A 480 -5.82 14.58 40.21
CA MET A 480 -5.02 14.20 39.03
C MET A 480 -5.78 14.47 37.74
N ASN A 481 -7.05 14.10 37.68
CA ASN A 481 -7.91 14.35 36.51
C ASN A 481 -8.09 15.87 36.28
N GLU A 482 -8.26 16.66 37.33
CA GLU A 482 -8.32 18.11 37.21
C GLU A 482 -7.01 18.71 36.71
N GLY A 483 -5.87 18.24 37.21
CA GLY A 483 -4.53 18.63 36.75
C GLY A 483 -4.32 18.32 35.25
N MET A 484 -4.76 17.17 34.79
CA MET A 484 -4.71 16.78 33.37
C MET A 484 -5.60 17.65 32.48
N LEU A 485 -6.74 18.12 33.00
CA LEU A 485 -7.68 18.96 32.25
C LEU A 485 -7.29 20.45 32.24
N MET A 486 -6.43 20.89 33.15
CA MET A 486 -6.09 22.31 33.29
C MET A 486 -5.57 22.98 32.01
N PRO A 487 -4.69 22.36 31.19
CA PRO A 487 -4.27 22.93 29.91
C PRO A 487 -5.43 23.13 28.95
N TYR A 488 -6.38 22.18 28.91
CA TYR A 488 -7.54 22.24 28.02
C TYR A 488 -8.56 23.29 28.48
N LYS A 489 -8.78 23.46 29.79
CA LYS A 489 -9.63 24.54 30.33
C LYS A 489 -9.13 25.92 29.90
N LYS A 490 -7.80 26.13 29.81
CA LYS A 490 -7.21 27.36 29.29
C LYS A 490 -7.52 27.60 27.82
N VAL A 491 -7.43 26.53 27.00
CA VAL A 491 -7.77 26.63 25.56
C VAL A 491 -9.25 26.92 25.38
N LEU A 492 -10.12 26.21 26.10
CA LEU A 492 -11.57 26.47 26.04
C LEU A 492 -11.94 27.91 26.44
N SER A 493 -11.34 28.41 27.52
CA SER A 493 -11.58 29.80 27.98
C SER A 493 -11.04 30.86 27.03
N SER A 494 -10.08 30.56 26.15
CA SER A 494 -9.61 31.51 25.13
C SER A 494 -10.64 31.67 24.00
N VAL A 495 -11.31 30.57 23.60
CA VAL A 495 -12.35 30.59 22.57
C VAL A 495 -13.55 31.47 23.00
N ASP A 496 -13.89 31.45 24.30
CA ASP A 496 -14.99 32.25 24.81
C ASP A 496 -14.66 33.77 24.81
N LYS A 497 -13.38 34.10 24.93
CA LYS A 497 -12.90 35.51 24.87
C LYS A 497 -12.84 36.07 23.45
N ASP A 498 -12.59 35.19 22.45
CA ASP A 498 -12.54 35.62 21.04
C ASP A 498 -13.94 35.75 20.41
N LYS A 499 -15.01 35.36 21.14
CA LYS A 499 -16.41 35.47 20.74
C LYS A 499 -17.15 36.63 21.42
N ALA A 500 -16.55 37.27 22.43
CA ALA A 500 -17.07 38.44 23.15
C ALA A 500 -16.41 39.72 22.65
#